data_7c7d8e279e31c5e3adf52d53133ac8af
#
_entry.id   7c7d8e279e31c5e3adf52d53133ac8af
#
_cell.length_a   1.000
_cell.length_b   1.000
_cell.length_c   1.000
_cell.angle_alpha   90.00
_cell.angle_beta   90.00
_cell.angle_gamma   90.00
#
_symmetry.space_group_name_H-M   'P 1'
#
loop_
_entity.id
_entity.type
_entity.pdbx_description
1 polymer ?
#
loop_
_entity_poly.entity_id
_entity_poly.type
_entity_poly.pdbx_seq_one_letter_code
_entity_poly.pdbx_strand_id
1 'polypeptide(L)' 'MHTNELMLYKNMEYGEILQDMTFLMENYNNEYYNREDLRSLLFECINELLEISVSHGFEGN' A
#
# COMPACT_ATOMS: atom_id res chain seq x y z
N MET A 1 -9.52 -5.91 -17.99
CA MET A 1 -9.21 -5.67 -17.54
C MET A 1 -9.11 -5.24 -16.61
N HIS A 2 -9.06 -5.22 -16.02
CA HIS A 2 -9.05 -4.67 -15.29
C HIS A 2 -8.22 -4.72 -14.21
N THR A 3 -7.69 -4.71 -13.61
CA THR A 3 -6.64 -4.47 -12.71
C THR A 3 -6.73 -3.15 -12.07
N ASN A 4 -7.84 -2.62 -12.10
CA ASN A 4 -8.01 -1.29 -11.58
C ASN A 4 -7.84 -1.21 -10.09
N GLU A 5 -8.07 -2.29 -9.40
CA GLU A 5 -7.88 -2.24 -7.97
C GLU A 5 -6.44 -2.02 -7.58
N LEU A 6 -5.52 -2.34 -8.46
CA LEU A 6 -4.12 -2.12 -8.16
C LEU A 6 -3.71 -0.68 -8.30
N MET A 7 -4.61 0.16 -8.79
CA MET A 7 -4.29 1.56 -8.94
C MET A 7 -4.76 2.40 -7.77
N LEU A 8 -5.28 1.74 -6.76
CA LEU A 8 -5.79 2.45 -5.60
C LEU A 8 -4.75 3.39 -5.00
N TYR A 9 -3.52 2.93 -4.92
CA TYR A 9 -2.45 3.72 -4.30
C TYR A 9 -1.55 4.41 -5.30
N LYS A 10 -1.87 4.30 -6.55
CA LYS A 10 -0.95 4.72 -7.60
C LYS A 10 -0.64 6.20 -7.55
N ASN A 11 -1.64 7.00 -7.25
CA ASN A 11 -1.46 8.44 -7.25
C ASN A 11 -1.42 9.03 -5.85
N MET A 12 -1.29 8.18 -4.86
CA MET A 12 -1.23 8.64 -3.49
C MET A 12 0.18 9.03 -3.13
N GLU A 13 0.29 9.96 -2.23
CA GLU A 13 1.59 10.38 -1.76
C GLU A 13 2.13 9.41 -0.74
N TYR A 14 3.45 9.45 -0.60
CA TYR A 14 4.16 8.55 0.28
C TYR A 14 3.54 8.51 1.69
N GLY A 15 3.31 9.70 2.25
CA GLY A 15 2.77 9.78 3.59
C GLY A 15 1.37 9.19 3.70
N GLU A 16 0.58 9.38 2.66
CA GLU A 16 -0.77 8.84 2.66
C GLU A 16 -0.75 7.32 2.61
N ILE A 17 0.17 6.76 1.84
CA ILE A 17 0.27 5.32 1.76
C ILE A 17 0.70 4.75 3.11
N LEU A 18 1.62 5.43 3.78
CA LEU A 18 2.07 4.99 5.09
C LEU A 18 0.92 5.01 6.09
N GLN A 19 0.09 6.04 6.03
CA GLN A 19 -1.05 6.11 6.94
C GLN A 19 -2.01 4.94 6.70
N ASP A 20 -2.24 4.63 5.44
CA ASP A 20 -3.12 3.51 5.11
C ASP A 20 -2.53 2.20 5.59
N MET A 21 -1.23 2.03 5.42
CA MET A 21 -0.58 0.82 5.90
C MET A 21 -0.76 0.68 7.40
N THR A 22 -0.61 1.77 8.13
CA THR A 22 -0.80 1.73 9.57
C THR A 22 -2.21 1.30 9.92
N PHE A 23 -3.19 1.87 9.21
CA PHE A 23 -4.57 1.50 9.44
C PHE A 23 -4.79 0.01 9.18
N LEU A 24 -4.25 -0.48 8.08
CA LEU A 24 -4.43 -1.88 7.72
C LEU A 24 -3.78 -2.80 8.76
N MET A 25 -2.60 -2.42 9.22
CA MET A 25 -1.92 -3.24 10.20
C MET A 25 -2.65 -3.25 11.53
N GLU A 26 -3.18 -2.11 11.92
CA GLU A 26 -3.90 -2.02 13.18
C GLU A 26 -5.19 -2.82 13.15
N ASN A 27 -5.77 -2.96 11.98
CA ASN A 27 -7.03 -3.67 11.86
C ASN A 27 -6.87 -5.11 11.38
N TYR A 28 -5.65 -5.56 11.26
CA TYR A 28 -5.41 -6.89 10.74
C TYR A 28 -6.08 -7.98 11.56
N ASN A 29 -6.18 -7.79 12.86
CA ASN A 29 -6.81 -8.76 13.74
C ASN A 29 -8.26 -8.42 14.06
N ASN A 30 -8.81 -7.45 13.39
CA ASN A 30 -10.18 -7.03 13.62
C ASN A 30 -11.13 -7.97 12.89
N GLU A 31 -12.10 -8.49 13.62
CA GLU A 31 -13.03 -9.46 13.04
C GLU A 31 -13.88 -8.88 11.93
N TYR A 32 -14.06 -7.58 11.93
CA TYR A 32 -14.88 -6.95 10.91
C TYR A 32 -14.27 -7.01 9.52
N TYR A 33 -12.98 -7.23 9.43
CA TYR A 33 -12.29 -7.16 8.16
C TYR A 33 -11.79 -8.52 7.75
N ASN A 34 -11.77 -8.73 6.45
CA ASN A 34 -11.22 -9.95 5.87
C ASN A 34 -9.71 -9.83 5.83
N ARG A 35 -9.02 -10.75 6.49
CA ARG A 35 -7.57 -10.69 6.55
C ARG A 35 -6.90 -10.76 5.20
N GLU A 36 -7.48 -11.55 4.31
CA GLU A 36 -6.89 -11.66 2.99
C GLU A 36 -6.97 -10.35 2.24
N ASP A 37 -8.09 -9.65 2.40
CA ASP A 37 -8.22 -8.36 1.77
C ASP A 37 -7.21 -7.37 2.33
N LEU A 38 -7.06 -7.37 3.64
CA LEU A 38 -6.10 -6.47 4.27
C LEU A 38 -4.68 -6.78 3.83
N ARG A 39 -4.37 -8.06 3.72
CA ARG A 39 -3.03 -8.45 3.28
C ARG A 39 -2.77 -8.02 1.86
N SER A 40 -3.76 -8.19 0.98
CA SER A 40 -3.61 -7.75 -0.40
C SER A 40 -3.36 -6.26 -0.48
N LEU A 41 -4.09 -5.50 0.30
CA LEU A 41 -3.90 -4.06 0.31
C LEU A 41 -2.53 -3.67 0.85
N LEU A 42 -2.07 -4.40 1.86
CA LEU A 42 -0.73 -4.15 2.39
C LEU A 42 0.34 -4.39 1.32
N PHE A 43 0.19 -5.45 0.55
CA PHE A 43 1.13 -5.72 -0.53
C PHE A 43 1.11 -4.60 -1.55
N GLU A 44 -0.06 -4.09 -1.86
CA GLU A 44 -0.15 -2.99 -2.82
C GLU A 44 0.54 -1.74 -2.27
N CYS A 45 0.36 -1.47 -0.99
CA CYS A 45 1.03 -0.35 -0.38
C CYS A 45 2.54 -0.50 -0.48
N ILE A 46 3.04 -1.68 -0.18
CA ILE A 46 4.47 -1.94 -0.22
C ILE A 46 4.99 -1.74 -1.63
N ASN A 47 4.27 -2.26 -2.62
CA ASN A 47 4.69 -2.12 -4.01
C ASN A 47 4.77 -0.66 -4.41
N GLU A 48 3.77 0.12 -4.03
CA GLU A 48 3.79 1.53 -4.40
C GLU A 48 4.91 2.28 -3.71
N LEU A 49 5.16 1.95 -2.46
CA LEU A 49 6.26 2.60 -1.76
C LEU A 49 7.59 2.28 -2.41
N LEU A 50 7.75 1.04 -2.85
CA LEU A 50 8.97 0.67 -3.54
C LEU A 50 9.13 1.43 -4.84
N GLU A 51 8.04 1.58 -5.58
CA GLU A 51 8.10 2.32 -6.84
C GLU A 51 8.46 3.77 -6.60
N ILE A 52 7.91 4.36 -5.57
CA ILE A 52 8.23 5.74 -5.24
C ILE A 52 9.70 5.86 -4.90
N SER A 53 10.23 4.94 -4.13
CA SER A 53 11.64 4.97 -3.76
C SER A 53 12.52 4.92 -4.98
N VAL A 54 12.21 4.02 -5.89
CA VAL A 54 13.01 3.87 -7.09
C VAL A 54 12.91 5.11 -7.96
N SER A 55 11.70 5.63 -8.09
CA SER A 55 11.49 6.83 -8.89
C SER A 55 12.32 7.99 -8.43
N HIS A 56 12.51 8.09 -7.14
CA HIS A 56 13.23 9.21 -6.59
C HIS A 56 14.72 8.98 -6.51
N GLY A 57 15.18 7.86 -7.01
CA GLY A 57 16.59 7.57 -6.96
C GLY A 57 17.09 7.43 -5.54
N PHE A 58 16.25 6.95 -4.72
CA PHE A 58 16.53 6.85 -3.30
C PHE A 58 17.81 6.09 -3.02
N GLU A 59 18.00 5.04 -3.73
CA GLU A 59 19.16 4.20 -3.48
C GLU A 59 20.43 4.84 -3.98
N GLY A 60 20.29 5.81 -4.81
CA GLY A 60 21.45 6.39 -5.41
C GLY A 60 22.22 7.24 -4.52
N ASN A 61 21.90 7.50 -3.78
CA ASN A 61 22.65 8.36 -3.13
C ASN A 61 23.12 8.29 -2.29
#